data_1daf6c858c0053bdf0ca6b046cacb36f
#
_entry.id   1daf6c858c0053bdf0ca6b046cacb36f
#
_cell.length_a   1.000
_cell.length_b   1.000
_cell.length_c   1.000
_cell.angle_alpha   90.00
_cell.angle_beta   90.00
_cell.angle_gamma   90.00
#
_symmetry.space_group_name_H-M   'P 1'
#
loop_
_entity.id
_entity.type
_entity.pdbx_description
1 polymer ?
#
loop_
_entity_poly.entity_id
_entity_poly.type
_entity_poly.pdbx_seq_one_letter_code
_entity_poly.pdbx_strand_id
1 'polypeptide(L)'
;MSAAPAAVESSSQQPSVCIDGITMDNSALFLDRDGVINVDRGYIHRSDQFDFIPGIFELARFWTNELRRQIIVITNQSGIARGYFGECAYEDLTQWMCNRFEAEDTSIARVYHCPYHPLHGIGEYRRDHPWRKPSPGMILQAVSDLGLDPAQSALLGDKISDIEAGEAAGIGLRILVAPCGAKKGAGAPSHEVVADLGEALALLRSHFAPTASDRA
;
A
#
# COMPACT_ATOMS: atom_id res chain seq x y z
N MET A 1 -6.92 53.65 11.72
CA MET A 1 -8.12 52.82 11.46
C MET A 1 -7.75 51.92 10.27
N SER A 2 -7.35 50.70 10.57
CA SER A 2 -6.97 49.70 9.56
C SER A 2 -7.96 48.56 9.64
N ALA A 3 -8.63 48.31 8.53
CA ALA A 3 -9.62 47.27 8.39
C ALA A 3 -8.91 45.91 8.15
N ALA A 4 -9.27 44.90 8.90
CA ALA A 4 -8.86 43.52 8.69
C ALA A 4 -9.60 42.93 7.48
N PRO A 5 -8.98 42.05 6.67
CA PRO A 5 -9.67 41.39 5.60
C PRO A 5 -10.49 40.18 6.15
N ALA A 6 -11.69 40.04 5.62
CA ALA A 6 -12.62 38.96 5.93
C ALA A 6 -12.07 37.58 5.49
N ALA A 7 -12.26 36.60 6.35
CA ALA A 7 -12.00 35.20 6.03
C ALA A 7 -12.99 34.70 4.98
N VAL A 8 -12.47 34.21 3.87
CA VAL A 8 -13.26 33.46 2.86
C VAL A 8 -13.31 32.01 3.31
N GLU A 9 -14.45 31.56 3.77
CA GLU A 9 -14.76 30.14 3.93
C GLU A 9 -14.87 29.49 2.55
N SER A 10 -13.88 28.72 2.16
CA SER A 10 -13.95 27.84 1.00
C SER A 10 -14.39 26.45 1.46
N SER A 11 -15.68 26.16 1.36
CA SER A 11 -16.21 24.81 1.36
C SER A 11 -15.77 24.10 0.08
N SER A 12 -14.62 23.42 0.12
CA SER A 12 -14.17 22.55 -0.97
C SER A 12 -14.80 21.17 -0.82
N GLN A 13 -16.03 21.03 -1.29
CA GLN A 13 -16.52 19.73 -1.73
C GLN A 13 -15.75 19.39 -3.01
N GLN A 14 -14.82 18.44 -2.92
CA GLN A 14 -14.15 17.88 -4.10
C GLN A 14 -15.19 17.09 -4.90
N PRO A 15 -15.24 17.23 -6.25
CA PRO A 15 -16.19 16.50 -7.07
C PRO A 15 -15.79 15.03 -7.12
N SER A 16 -16.73 14.15 -6.77
CA SER A 16 -16.68 12.73 -7.11
C SER A 16 -16.59 12.63 -8.65
N VAL A 17 -15.52 12.05 -9.17
CA VAL A 17 -15.39 11.81 -10.61
C VAL A 17 -16.36 10.70 -11.00
N CYS A 18 -17.51 11.07 -11.53
CA CYS A 18 -18.45 10.14 -12.14
C CYS A 18 -18.05 9.94 -13.60
N ILE A 19 -17.55 8.78 -13.95
CA ILE A 19 -17.50 8.26 -15.32
C ILE A 19 -18.61 7.20 -15.40
N ASP A 20 -19.62 7.42 -16.22
CA ASP A 20 -20.75 6.51 -16.51
C ASP A 20 -21.60 6.04 -15.30
N GLY A 21 -21.88 6.92 -14.33
CA GLY A 21 -22.83 6.62 -13.25
C GLY A 21 -22.36 5.62 -12.19
N ILE A 22 -21.10 5.16 -12.25
CA ILE A 22 -20.48 4.31 -11.26
C ILE A 22 -19.69 5.25 -10.32
N THR A 23 -20.12 5.38 -9.08
CA THR A 23 -19.28 5.97 -8.03
C THR A 23 -18.09 5.05 -7.82
N MET A 24 -16.92 5.45 -8.29
CA MET A 24 -15.69 4.74 -7.94
C MET A 24 -15.54 4.82 -6.42
N ASP A 25 -15.50 3.65 -5.78
CA ASP A 25 -15.18 3.55 -4.36
C ASP A 25 -13.74 4.08 -4.19
N ASN A 26 -13.59 5.14 -3.40
CA ASN A 26 -12.31 5.82 -3.17
C ASN A 26 -11.43 5.09 -2.13
N SER A 27 -11.66 3.81 -1.90
CA SER A 27 -10.81 2.97 -1.06
C SER A 27 -9.73 2.26 -1.86
N ALA A 28 -8.64 1.89 -1.20
CA ALA A 28 -7.52 1.18 -1.79
C ALA A 28 -7.03 0.02 -0.92
N LEU A 29 -6.37 -0.94 -1.57
CA LEU A 29 -5.54 -1.94 -0.92
C LEU A 29 -4.08 -1.52 -1.04
N PHE A 30 -3.47 -1.19 0.07
CA PHE A 30 -2.03 -0.93 0.17
C PHE A 30 -1.29 -2.22 0.42
N LEU A 31 -0.29 -2.52 -0.40
CA LEU A 31 0.55 -3.72 -0.28
C LEU A 31 2.01 -3.30 -0.08
N ASP A 32 2.71 -3.91 0.89
CA ASP A 32 4.16 -3.95 0.80
C ASP A 32 4.58 -4.84 -0.38
N ARG A 33 5.78 -4.63 -0.90
CA ARG A 33 6.32 -5.45 -2.00
C ARG A 33 7.00 -6.70 -1.44
N ASP A 34 8.10 -6.51 -0.71
CA ASP A 34 8.97 -7.60 -0.25
C ASP A 34 8.40 -8.25 1.01
N GLY A 35 7.95 -9.49 0.92
CA GLY A 35 7.28 -10.24 1.99
C GLY A 35 5.75 -10.32 1.85
N VAL A 36 5.15 -9.57 0.90
CA VAL A 36 3.70 -9.61 0.59
C VAL A 36 3.45 -9.96 -0.88
N ILE A 37 4.03 -9.20 -1.82
CA ILE A 37 3.90 -9.49 -3.26
C ILE A 37 4.89 -10.57 -3.67
N ASN A 38 6.14 -10.45 -3.23
CA ASN A 38 7.20 -11.41 -3.50
C ASN A 38 7.88 -11.89 -2.23
N VAL A 39 8.49 -13.07 -2.31
CA VAL A 39 9.32 -13.62 -1.25
C VAL A 39 10.47 -12.65 -0.95
N ASP A 40 10.60 -12.20 0.30
CA ASP A 40 11.71 -11.33 0.71
C ASP A 40 13.01 -12.16 0.86
N ARG A 41 13.92 -12.00 -0.09
CA ARG A 41 15.29 -12.58 -0.05
C ARG A 41 16.35 -11.51 0.19
N GLY A 42 15.94 -10.30 0.54
CA GLY A 42 16.81 -9.14 0.72
C GLY A 42 17.25 -8.50 -0.59
N TYR A 43 16.92 -7.22 -0.75
CA TYR A 43 17.37 -6.34 -1.84
C TYR A 43 17.12 -6.85 -3.25
N ILE A 44 15.94 -7.45 -3.50
CA ILE A 44 15.52 -7.95 -4.80
C ILE A 44 15.41 -6.78 -5.79
N HIS A 45 16.14 -6.88 -6.91
CA HIS A 45 16.20 -5.84 -7.94
C HIS A 45 16.23 -6.39 -9.38
N ARG A 46 16.05 -7.73 -9.55
CA ARG A 46 16.01 -8.41 -10.86
C ARG A 46 14.82 -9.38 -10.91
N SER A 47 14.24 -9.52 -12.09
CA SER A 47 13.07 -10.40 -12.31
C SER A 47 13.35 -11.89 -12.06
N ASP A 48 14.60 -12.34 -12.30
CA ASP A 48 15.00 -13.73 -12.02
C ASP A 48 15.17 -14.05 -10.52
N GLN A 49 15.08 -13.05 -9.65
CA GLN A 49 15.10 -13.18 -8.19
C GLN A 49 13.72 -13.05 -7.57
N PHE A 50 12.71 -12.67 -8.38
CA PHE A 50 11.40 -12.26 -7.92
C PHE A 50 10.40 -13.42 -7.99
N ASP A 51 10.20 -14.11 -6.88
CA ASP A 51 9.19 -15.15 -6.74
C ASP A 51 7.93 -14.56 -6.13
N PHE A 52 6.82 -14.58 -6.87
CA PHE A 52 5.53 -14.15 -6.34
C PHE A 52 5.06 -15.04 -5.19
N ILE A 53 4.50 -14.44 -4.14
CA ILE A 53 3.91 -15.19 -3.03
C ILE A 53 2.61 -15.86 -3.53
N PRO A 54 2.40 -17.16 -3.24
CA PRO A 54 1.16 -17.87 -3.62
C PRO A 54 -0.09 -17.14 -3.11
N GLY A 55 -1.08 -16.97 -3.97
CA GLY A 55 -2.34 -16.30 -3.65
C GLY A 55 -2.38 -14.80 -3.94
N ILE A 56 -1.23 -14.15 -4.30
CA ILE A 56 -1.22 -12.70 -4.53
C ILE A 56 -2.13 -12.28 -5.69
N PHE A 57 -2.13 -12.99 -6.79
CA PHE A 57 -2.97 -12.66 -7.94
C PHE A 57 -4.46 -12.94 -7.69
N GLU A 58 -4.79 -13.97 -6.91
CA GLU A 58 -6.17 -14.23 -6.51
C GLU A 58 -6.70 -13.11 -5.60
N LEU A 59 -5.91 -12.70 -4.62
CA LEU A 59 -6.22 -11.58 -3.75
C LEU A 59 -6.37 -10.28 -4.55
N ALA A 60 -5.47 -10.04 -5.50
CA ALA A 60 -5.52 -8.86 -6.36
C ALA A 60 -6.77 -8.84 -7.25
N ARG A 61 -7.13 -9.96 -7.90
CA ARG A 61 -8.36 -10.06 -8.70
C ARG A 61 -9.62 -9.84 -7.86
N PHE A 62 -9.67 -10.37 -6.64
CA PHE A 62 -10.77 -10.07 -5.74
C PHE A 62 -10.91 -8.55 -5.53
N TRP A 63 -9.81 -7.86 -5.25
CA TRP A 63 -9.85 -6.44 -4.95
C TRP A 63 -10.17 -5.58 -6.17
N THR A 64 -9.51 -5.85 -7.31
CA THR A 64 -9.67 -5.01 -8.51
C THR A 64 -10.90 -5.38 -9.33
N ASN A 65 -11.25 -6.66 -9.46
CA ASN A 65 -12.29 -7.10 -10.41
C ASN A 65 -13.64 -7.33 -9.72
N GLU A 66 -13.64 -7.88 -8.48
CA GLU A 66 -14.90 -8.09 -7.76
C GLU A 66 -15.33 -6.81 -7.03
N LEU A 67 -14.40 -6.11 -6.33
CA LEU A 67 -14.71 -4.88 -5.59
C LEU A 67 -14.57 -3.60 -6.41
N ARG A 68 -13.91 -3.65 -7.58
CA ARG A 68 -13.64 -2.48 -8.45
C ARG A 68 -12.83 -1.38 -7.76
N ARG A 69 -11.85 -1.77 -6.94
CA ARG A 69 -11.02 -0.88 -6.13
C ARG A 69 -9.55 -0.92 -6.56
N GLN A 70 -8.79 0.10 -6.15
CA GLN A 70 -7.40 0.26 -6.56
C GLN A 70 -6.44 -0.52 -5.67
N ILE A 71 -5.36 -1.08 -6.26
CA ILE A 71 -4.20 -1.59 -5.54
C ILE A 71 -3.06 -0.58 -5.64
N ILE A 72 -2.42 -0.32 -4.51
CA ILE A 72 -1.29 0.59 -4.38
C ILE A 72 -0.15 -0.13 -3.66
N VAL A 73 1.05 -0.04 -4.22
CA VAL A 73 2.25 -0.62 -3.59
C VAL A 73 3.00 0.49 -2.86
N ILE A 74 3.42 0.19 -1.62
CA ILE A 74 4.23 1.08 -0.77
C ILE A 74 5.44 0.31 -0.24
N THR A 75 6.65 0.63 -0.68
CA THR A 75 7.83 -0.20 -0.38
C THR A 75 9.05 0.59 0.06
N ASN A 76 9.76 0.10 1.09
CA ASN A 76 11.06 0.63 1.49
C ASN A 76 12.16 -0.02 0.65
N GLN A 77 12.82 0.74 -0.22
CA GLN A 77 13.87 0.26 -1.13
C GLN A 77 15.26 0.74 -0.73
N SER A 78 15.67 0.42 0.48
CA SER A 78 16.97 0.84 1.02
C SER A 78 18.19 0.22 0.33
N GLY A 79 18.01 -0.73 -0.58
CA GLY A 79 19.06 -1.23 -1.45
C GLY A 79 19.64 -0.14 -2.34
N ILE A 80 18.81 0.82 -2.78
CA ILE A 80 19.21 2.02 -3.52
C ILE A 80 20.13 2.88 -2.62
N ALA A 81 19.68 3.18 -1.41
CA ALA A 81 20.46 3.95 -0.45
C ALA A 81 21.83 3.33 -0.18
N ARG A 82 21.91 2.01 -0.16
CA ARG A 82 23.15 1.25 0.11
C ARG A 82 24.04 1.08 -1.14
N GLY A 83 23.58 1.50 -2.31
CA GLY A 83 24.30 1.35 -3.57
C GLY A 83 24.36 -0.10 -4.10
N TYR A 84 23.44 -0.98 -3.67
CA TYR A 84 23.38 -2.35 -4.16
C TYR A 84 22.80 -2.43 -5.57
N PHE A 85 21.92 -1.50 -5.92
CA PHE A 85 21.36 -1.28 -7.25
C PHE A 85 20.88 0.18 -7.38
N GLY A 86 20.73 0.65 -8.61
CA GLY A 86 20.28 2.02 -8.89
C GLY A 86 18.77 2.12 -9.11
N GLU A 87 18.28 3.36 -9.23
CA GLU A 87 16.85 3.67 -9.50
C GLU A 87 16.38 2.98 -10.80
N CYS A 88 17.16 3.00 -11.89
CA CYS A 88 16.76 2.36 -13.15
C CYS A 88 16.49 0.86 -12.97
N ALA A 89 17.34 0.13 -12.23
CA ALA A 89 17.09 -1.30 -11.98
C ALA A 89 15.84 -1.54 -11.15
N TYR A 90 15.52 -0.64 -10.22
CA TYR A 90 14.29 -0.65 -9.46
C TYR A 90 13.08 -0.38 -10.36
N GLU A 91 13.16 0.61 -11.22
CA GLU A 91 12.09 0.98 -12.17
C GLU A 91 11.81 -0.15 -13.15
N ASP A 92 12.84 -0.77 -13.74
CA ASP A 92 12.73 -1.92 -14.64
C ASP A 92 12.03 -3.09 -13.97
N LEU A 93 12.40 -3.42 -12.72
CA LEU A 93 11.75 -4.49 -11.95
C LEU A 93 10.31 -4.13 -11.61
N THR A 94 10.05 -2.88 -11.25
CA THR A 94 8.70 -2.39 -10.92
C THR A 94 7.77 -2.48 -12.15
N GLN A 95 8.25 -2.05 -13.31
CA GLN A 95 7.48 -2.16 -14.56
C GLN A 95 7.21 -3.63 -14.91
N TRP A 96 8.23 -4.50 -14.77
CA TRP A 96 8.06 -5.93 -14.99
C TRP A 96 7.01 -6.52 -14.03
N MET A 97 7.04 -6.17 -12.76
CA MET A 97 6.04 -6.59 -11.76
C MET A 97 4.62 -6.14 -12.16
N CYS A 98 4.44 -4.87 -12.54
CA CYS A 98 3.14 -4.36 -13.00
C CYS A 98 2.62 -5.10 -14.22
N ASN A 99 3.48 -5.36 -15.22
CA ASN A 99 3.12 -6.14 -16.42
C ASN A 99 2.69 -7.59 -16.07
N ARG A 100 3.26 -8.18 -14.99
CA ARG A 100 2.83 -9.50 -14.51
C ARG A 100 1.44 -9.46 -13.91
N PHE A 101 1.09 -8.40 -13.16
CA PHE A 101 -0.28 -8.21 -12.66
C PHE A 101 -1.28 -8.05 -13.81
N GLU A 102 -0.94 -7.26 -14.83
CA GLU A 102 -1.80 -7.10 -16.02
C GLU A 102 -2.02 -8.42 -16.77
N ALA A 103 -0.98 -9.26 -16.90
CA ALA A 103 -1.08 -10.59 -17.50
C ALA A 103 -1.95 -11.56 -16.70
N GLU A 104 -2.24 -11.26 -15.44
CA GLU A 104 -3.11 -12.02 -14.53
C GLU A 104 -4.49 -11.36 -14.36
N ASP A 105 -4.92 -10.53 -15.34
CA ASP A 105 -6.20 -9.82 -15.35
C ASP A 105 -6.45 -8.94 -14.11
N THR A 106 -5.39 -8.31 -13.58
CA THR A 106 -5.47 -7.37 -12.45
C THR A 106 -4.47 -6.23 -12.66
N SER A 107 -4.51 -5.17 -11.85
CA SER A 107 -3.60 -4.04 -12.06
C SER A 107 -3.19 -3.38 -10.76
N ILE A 108 -1.98 -2.82 -10.76
CA ILE A 108 -1.47 -1.93 -9.72
C ILE A 108 -1.67 -0.49 -10.22
N ALA A 109 -2.44 0.30 -9.48
CA ALA A 109 -2.74 1.68 -9.88
C ALA A 109 -1.52 2.60 -9.71
N ARG A 110 -0.75 2.42 -8.63
CA ARG A 110 0.45 3.21 -8.34
C ARG A 110 1.43 2.43 -7.47
N VAL A 111 2.72 2.78 -7.61
CA VAL A 111 3.80 2.27 -6.76
C VAL A 111 4.53 3.46 -6.16
N TYR A 112 4.62 3.50 -4.84
CA TYR A 112 5.41 4.48 -4.08
C TYR A 112 6.56 3.77 -3.40
N HIS A 113 7.77 4.32 -3.50
CA HIS A 113 8.92 3.73 -2.86
C HIS A 113 9.76 4.76 -2.10
N CYS A 114 10.43 4.31 -1.07
CA CYS A 114 11.38 5.10 -0.32
C CYS A 114 12.81 4.56 -0.53
N PRO A 115 13.66 5.25 -1.29
CA PRO A 115 15.04 4.83 -1.50
C PRO A 115 15.98 5.20 -0.35
N TYR A 116 15.53 6.02 0.61
CA TYR A 116 16.38 6.62 1.65
C TYR A 116 16.59 5.71 2.86
N HIS A 117 17.75 5.88 3.52
CA HIS A 117 18.02 5.23 4.80
C HIS A 117 18.88 6.14 5.71
N PRO A 118 18.45 6.45 6.95
CA PRO A 118 19.12 7.45 7.80
C PRO A 118 20.55 7.08 8.18
N LEU A 119 20.83 5.79 8.37
CA LEU A 119 22.13 5.33 8.86
C LEU A 119 23.03 4.72 7.74
N HIS A 120 22.43 4.03 6.75
CA HIS A 120 23.15 3.20 5.79
C HIS A 120 23.13 3.77 4.37
N GLY A 121 22.57 4.97 4.17
CA GLY A 121 22.57 5.64 2.87
C GLY A 121 23.96 6.16 2.47
N ILE A 122 24.22 6.23 1.16
CA ILE A 122 25.38 6.84 0.55
C ILE A 122 24.96 8.17 -0.08
N GLY A 123 25.78 9.21 0.08
CA GLY A 123 25.51 10.52 -0.51
C GLY A 123 24.15 11.09 -0.09
N GLU A 124 23.36 11.57 -1.04
CA GLU A 124 22.05 12.15 -0.83
C GLU A 124 20.97 11.18 -0.29
N TYR A 125 21.18 9.87 -0.48
CA TYR A 125 20.27 8.85 0.05
C TYR A 125 20.44 8.62 1.57
N ARG A 126 21.48 9.20 2.20
CA ARG A 126 21.68 9.10 3.65
C ARG A 126 20.92 10.19 4.37
N ARG A 127 19.62 9.99 4.52
CA ARG A 127 18.74 10.91 5.27
C ARG A 127 17.53 10.18 5.82
N ASP A 128 16.95 10.75 6.85
CA ASP A 128 15.59 10.41 7.24
C ASP A 128 14.60 11.01 6.23
N HIS A 129 13.50 10.29 5.97
CA HIS A 129 12.52 10.72 4.99
C HIS A 129 11.11 10.32 5.43
N PRO A 130 10.09 11.21 5.31
CA PRO A 130 8.72 10.92 5.74
C PRO A 130 8.06 9.77 4.95
N TRP A 131 8.60 9.38 3.80
CA TRP A 131 8.12 8.22 3.05
C TRP A 131 8.65 6.88 3.58
N ARG A 132 9.68 6.91 4.45
CA ARG A 132 10.21 5.66 4.98
C ARG A 132 9.30 5.09 6.07
N LYS A 133 8.69 3.93 5.83
CA LYS A 133 7.95 3.17 6.87
C LYS A 133 8.88 2.91 8.07
N PRO A 134 8.45 3.20 9.33
CA PRO A 134 7.06 3.32 9.79
C PRO A 134 6.39 4.69 9.59
N SER A 135 7.04 5.69 8.99
CA SER A 135 6.37 6.96 8.68
C SER A 135 5.31 6.77 7.58
N PRO A 136 4.17 7.49 7.64
CA PRO A 136 3.01 7.27 6.77
C PRO A 136 3.11 7.94 5.39
N GLY A 137 4.21 8.63 5.08
CA GLY A 137 4.28 9.58 3.97
C GLY A 137 3.94 9.00 2.59
N MET A 138 4.29 7.74 2.28
CA MET A 138 3.90 7.11 1.02
C MET A 138 2.38 6.91 0.92
N ILE A 139 1.75 6.51 2.03
CA ILE A 139 0.29 6.31 2.10
C ILE A 139 -0.42 7.66 1.96
N LEU A 140 0.01 8.67 2.72
CA LEU A 140 -0.57 10.01 2.67
C LEU A 140 -0.41 10.67 1.29
N GLN A 141 0.71 10.40 0.59
CA GLN A 141 0.89 10.86 -0.78
C GLN A 141 -0.11 10.19 -1.73
N ALA A 142 -0.29 8.87 -1.62
CA ALA A 142 -1.28 8.14 -2.42
C ALA A 142 -2.71 8.64 -2.15
N VAL A 143 -3.05 8.88 -0.88
CA VAL A 143 -4.35 9.46 -0.48
C VAL A 143 -4.57 10.80 -1.16
N SER A 144 -3.57 11.68 -1.15
CA SER A 144 -3.65 12.99 -1.79
C SER A 144 -3.75 12.91 -3.32
N ASP A 145 -2.93 12.05 -3.96
CA ASP A 145 -2.83 11.95 -5.41
C ASP A 145 -4.09 11.33 -6.05
N LEU A 146 -4.75 10.42 -5.33
CA LEU A 146 -5.85 9.60 -5.85
C LEU A 146 -7.20 9.89 -5.18
N GLY A 147 -7.26 10.81 -4.22
CA GLY A 147 -8.49 11.17 -3.51
C GLY A 147 -9.06 10.02 -2.67
N LEU A 148 -8.20 9.22 -2.04
CA LEU A 148 -8.61 8.02 -1.31
C LEU A 148 -9.14 8.33 0.09
N ASP A 149 -9.97 7.42 0.61
CA ASP A 149 -10.38 7.38 2.02
C ASP A 149 -9.57 6.31 2.75
N PRO A 150 -8.61 6.70 3.61
CA PRO A 150 -7.83 5.75 4.39
C PRO A 150 -8.70 4.87 5.31
N ALA A 151 -9.76 5.42 5.89
CA ALA A 151 -10.61 4.70 6.83
C ALA A 151 -11.37 3.54 6.16
N GLN A 152 -11.64 3.65 4.85
CA GLN A 152 -12.27 2.61 4.04
C GLN A 152 -11.25 1.71 3.32
N SER A 153 -9.96 1.95 3.52
CA SER A 153 -8.86 1.24 2.86
C SER A 153 -8.29 0.12 3.73
N ALA A 154 -7.59 -0.81 3.09
CA ALA A 154 -6.86 -1.88 3.76
C ALA A 154 -5.36 -1.80 3.47
N LEU A 155 -4.55 -2.38 4.38
CA LEU A 155 -3.10 -2.50 4.22
C LEU A 155 -2.65 -3.91 4.60
N LEU A 156 -1.83 -4.52 3.74
CA LEU A 156 -1.10 -5.76 4.01
C LEU A 156 0.40 -5.46 4.07
N GLY A 157 1.05 -5.88 5.15
CA GLY A 157 2.49 -5.81 5.34
C GLY A 157 3.02 -7.06 6.03
N ASP A 158 4.32 -7.32 5.93
CA ASP A 158 5.00 -8.42 6.62
C ASP A 158 5.76 -7.95 7.89
N LYS A 159 5.85 -6.63 8.07
CA LYS A 159 6.59 -5.99 9.19
C LYS A 159 5.70 -5.06 10.01
N ILE A 160 6.01 -4.95 11.29
CA ILE A 160 5.32 -4.00 12.18
C ILE A 160 5.42 -2.57 11.67
N SER A 161 6.52 -2.20 11.01
CA SER A 161 6.67 -0.86 10.41
C SER A 161 5.62 -0.53 9.32
N ASP A 162 5.04 -1.54 8.67
CA ASP A 162 3.96 -1.37 7.72
C ASP A 162 2.67 -1.03 8.45
N ILE A 163 2.41 -1.78 9.52
CA ILE A 163 1.24 -1.60 10.38
C ILE A 163 1.26 -0.22 11.06
N GLU A 164 2.42 0.19 11.59
CA GLU A 164 2.61 1.52 12.18
C GLU A 164 2.39 2.64 11.16
N ALA A 165 2.90 2.48 9.92
CA ALA A 165 2.66 3.43 8.85
C ALA A 165 1.17 3.51 8.47
N GLY A 166 0.48 2.38 8.41
CA GLY A 166 -0.96 2.30 8.15
C GLY A 166 -1.78 2.93 9.27
N GLU A 167 -1.43 2.71 10.54
CA GLU A 167 -2.10 3.34 11.68
C GLU A 167 -1.93 4.86 11.65
N ALA A 168 -0.69 5.32 11.45
CA ALA A 168 -0.39 6.75 11.39
C ALA A 168 -1.07 7.47 10.21
N ALA A 169 -1.40 6.74 9.13
CA ALA A 169 -2.14 7.23 7.98
C ALA A 169 -3.67 7.09 8.14
N GLY A 170 -4.18 6.44 9.19
CA GLY A 170 -5.60 6.24 9.42
C GLY A 170 -6.23 5.09 8.61
N ILE A 171 -5.45 4.13 8.12
CA ILE A 171 -5.97 2.96 7.40
C ILE A 171 -6.91 2.15 8.30
N GLY A 172 -8.13 1.86 7.81
CA GLY A 172 -9.16 1.18 8.57
C GLY A 172 -8.83 -0.27 8.92
N LEU A 173 -8.42 -1.07 7.94
CA LEU A 173 -8.04 -2.48 8.15
C LEU A 173 -6.54 -2.67 7.90
N ARG A 174 -5.81 -3.11 8.91
CA ARG A 174 -4.36 -3.39 8.83
C ARG A 174 -4.12 -4.86 9.12
N ILE A 175 -3.42 -5.55 8.21
CA ILE A 175 -3.19 -6.99 8.23
C ILE A 175 -1.68 -7.25 8.20
N LEU A 176 -1.17 -7.89 9.24
CA LEU A 176 0.20 -8.40 9.29
C LEU A 176 0.21 -9.84 8.77
N VAL A 177 0.90 -10.05 7.66
CA VAL A 177 1.16 -11.39 7.12
C VAL A 177 2.43 -11.92 7.80
N ALA A 178 2.28 -12.89 8.69
CA ALA A 178 3.39 -13.41 9.48
C ALA A 178 3.24 -14.93 9.69
N PRO A 179 4.35 -15.69 9.76
CA PRO A 179 4.30 -17.11 10.02
C PRO A 179 3.47 -17.45 11.27
N CYS A 180 2.81 -18.59 11.24
CA CYS A 180 1.98 -19.07 12.35
C CYS A 180 2.72 -18.99 13.70
N GLY A 181 2.10 -18.34 14.68
CA GLY A 181 2.68 -18.14 16.02
C GLY A 181 3.30 -16.76 16.28
N ALA A 182 3.32 -15.86 15.32
CA ALA A 182 3.67 -14.46 15.56
C ALA A 182 2.65 -13.84 16.54
N LYS A 183 3.13 -13.37 17.69
CA LYS A 183 2.28 -12.73 18.71
C LYS A 183 2.28 -11.21 18.49
N LYS A 184 1.11 -10.61 18.68
CA LYS A 184 1.04 -9.14 18.83
C LYS A 184 1.95 -8.73 19.99
N GLY A 185 2.95 -7.90 19.71
CA GLY A 185 3.80 -7.32 20.76
C GLY A 185 2.97 -6.44 21.69
N ALA A 186 3.32 -6.37 22.97
CA ALA A 186 2.70 -5.43 23.90
C ALA A 186 2.93 -4.00 23.39
N GLY A 187 1.83 -3.23 23.20
CA GLY A 187 1.88 -1.85 22.64
C GLY A 187 1.92 -1.78 21.12
N ALA A 188 1.81 -2.91 20.40
CA ALA A 188 1.68 -2.88 18.94
C ALA A 188 0.34 -2.27 18.50
N PRO A 189 0.31 -1.57 17.35
CA PRO A 189 -0.92 -1.03 16.75
C PRO A 189 -2.02 -2.08 16.63
N SER A 190 -3.29 -1.64 16.60
CA SER A 190 -4.40 -2.54 16.35
C SER A 190 -4.32 -3.08 14.92
N HIS A 191 -4.23 -4.42 14.75
CA HIS A 191 -4.13 -5.09 13.46
C HIS A 191 -4.59 -6.54 13.56
N GLU A 192 -4.93 -7.13 12.41
CA GLU A 192 -5.14 -8.56 12.27
C GLU A 192 -3.82 -9.26 11.91
N VAL A 193 -3.66 -10.51 12.32
CA VAL A 193 -2.48 -11.34 11.98
C VAL A 193 -2.98 -12.56 11.24
N VAL A 194 -2.40 -12.82 10.08
CA VAL A 194 -2.72 -13.96 9.21
C VAL A 194 -1.45 -14.71 8.84
N ALA A 195 -1.58 -16.01 8.58
CA ALA A 195 -0.42 -16.85 8.27
C ALA A 195 0.01 -16.72 6.81
N ASP A 196 -0.92 -16.46 5.90
CA ASP A 196 -0.69 -16.38 4.45
C ASP A 196 -1.73 -15.49 3.74
N LEU A 197 -1.57 -15.36 2.41
CA LEU A 197 -2.47 -14.54 1.60
C LEU A 197 -3.86 -15.17 1.39
N GLY A 198 -4.02 -16.47 1.61
CA GLY A 198 -5.32 -17.14 1.59
C GLY A 198 -6.18 -16.71 2.79
N GLU A 199 -5.58 -16.68 3.99
CA GLU A 199 -6.23 -16.15 5.18
C GLU A 199 -6.49 -14.63 5.06
N ALA A 200 -5.54 -13.88 4.48
CA ALA A 200 -5.75 -12.46 4.20
C ALA A 200 -6.94 -12.22 3.26
N LEU A 201 -7.05 -13.00 2.18
CA LEU A 201 -8.17 -12.93 1.25
C LEU A 201 -9.51 -13.25 1.93
N ALA A 202 -9.56 -14.30 2.77
CA ALA A 202 -10.77 -14.65 3.53
C ALA A 202 -11.21 -13.50 4.44
N LEU A 203 -10.26 -12.86 5.11
CA LEU A 203 -10.51 -11.69 5.96
C LEU A 203 -11.00 -10.48 5.14
N LEU A 204 -10.35 -10.18 4.03
CA LEU A 204 -10.79 -9.09 3.13
C LEU A 204 -12.20 -9.35 2.58
N ARG A 205 -12.51 -10.58 2.20
CA ARG A 205 -13.87 -10.96 1.77
C ARG A 205 -14.91 -10.74 2.86
N SER A 206 -14.62 -11.12 4.10
CA SER A 206 -15.54 -10.93 5.22
C SER A 206 -15.78 -9.47 5.57
N HIS A 207 -14.79 -8.59 5.29
CA HIS A 207 -14.84 -7.17 5.65
C HIS A 207 -15.44 -6.29 4.54
N PHE A 208 -15.14 -6.60 3.28
CA PHE A 208 -15.44 -5.73 2.13
C PHE A 208 -16.42 -6.32 1.11
N ALA A 209 -16.72 -7.63 1.15
CA ALA A 209 -17.70 -8.18 0.21
C ALA A 209 -19.10 -7.56 0.49
N PRO A 210 -19.84 -7.17 -0.56
CA PRO A 210 -21.20 -6.65 -0.40
C PRO A 210 -22.06 -7.67 0.32
N THR A 211 -22.79 -7.23 1.34
CA THR A 211 -23.74 -8.09 2.01
C THR A 211 -24.96 -8.38 1.11
N ALA A 212 -25.69 -9.45 1.38
CA ALA A 212 -26.88 -9.79 0.60
C ALA A 212 -27.94 -8.66 0.58
N SER A 213 -27.90 -7.75 1.56
CA SER A 213 -28.76 -6.56 1.64
C SER A 213 -28.34 -5.42 0.71
N ASP A 214 -27.11 -5.38 0.24
CA ASP A 214 -26.59 -4.31 -0.65
C ASP A 214 -26.90 -4.60 -2.13
N ARG A 215 -27.51 -5.75 -2.44
CA ARG A 215 -27.85 -6.20 -3.81
C ARG A 215 -29.33 -6.09 -4.16
N ALA A 216 -30.12 -5.43 -3.28
CA ALA A 216 -31.58 -5.32 -3.46
C ALA A 216 -32.00 -3.96 -4.04
#